data_b1ad2cf4e7b83ea47eed9459b62ea483
#
_entry.id   b1ad2cf4e7b83ea47eed9459b62ea483
#
_cell.length_a   1.000
_cell.length_b   1.000
_cell.length_c   1.000
_cell.angle_alpha   90.00
_cell.angle_beta   90.00
_cell.angle_gamma   90.00
#
_symmetry.space_group_name_H-M   'P 1'
#
loop_
_entity.id
_entity.type
_entity.pdbx_description
1 polymer ?
#
loop_
_entity_poly.entity_id
_entity_poly.type
_entity_poly.pdbx_seq_one_letter_code
_entity_poly.pdbx_strand_id
1 'polypeptide(L)'
;MAWAPRLSPHHAPRTQPVTAIVLHADASAKIEATLNWLRDPASKVSYHVVVSRTGAVFSVVHPDEKAYHAGESELDGVKYCNAFSIGVSLSNTNTGKEPYPSIQVASAVRVCELLCRHYGIPVARIVTHAQVATPPGRKTDPLGLDLDAFRAAVARSLTGKVA
;
A
#
# COMPACT_ATOMS: atom_id res chain seq x y z
N MET A 1 3.90 -6.97 -15.08
CA MET A 1 2.97 -5.85 -14.88
C MET A 1 3.58 -4.63 -15.57
N ALA A 2 2.88 -4.03 -16.54
CA ALA A 2 3.36 -2.78 -17.11
C ALA A 2 2.92 -1.64 -16.17
N TRP A 3 3.88 -0.86 -15.66
CA TRP A 3 3.58 0.31 -14.84
C TRP A 3 3.19 1.46 -15.76
N ALA A 4 2.04 2.07 -15.50
CA ALA A 4 1.58 3.26 -16.20
C ALA A 4 2.54 4.45 -15.94
N PRO A 5 2.52 5.48 -16.81
CA PRO A 5 3.20 6.74 -16.51
C PRO A 5 2.76 7.29 -15.16
N ARG A 6 3.68 7.99 -14.47
CA ARG A 6 3.44 8.58 -13.14
C ARG A 6 2.15 9.40 -13.11
N LEU A 7 1.30 9.08 -12.16
CA LEU A 7 0.05 9.79 -11.92
C LEU A 7 0.23 10.96 -10.94
N SER A 8 1.15 10.81 -9.95
CA SER A 8 1.41 11.80 -8.90
C SER A 8 2.74 12.51 -9.10
N PRO A 9 2.81 13.84 -8.85
CA PRO A 9 4.06 14.58 -8.82
C PRO A 9 4.89 14.32 -7.54
N HIS A 10 4.32 13.63 -6.55
CA HIS A 10 4.91 13.44 -5.22
C HIS A 10 5.74 12.16 -5.16
N HIS A 11 6.94 12.21 -5.70
CA HIS A 11 7.90 11.11 -5.67
C HIS A 11 9.34 11.64 -5.63
N ALA A 12 10.29 10.77 -5.31
CA ALA A 12 11.72 11.07 -5.35
C ALA A 12 12.52 9.78 -5.65
N PRO A 13 13.78 9.89 -6.06
CA PRO A 13 14.66 8.74 -6.17
C PRO A 13 14.75 7.99 -4.83
N ARG A 14 14.82 6.66 -4.89
CA ARG A 14 15.07 5.85 -3.70
C ARG A 14 16.53 5.94 -3.28
N THR A 15 16.74 5.93 -1.98
CA THR A 15 18.07 5.89 -1.35
C THR A 15 18.34 4.55 -0.65
N GLN A 16 17.35 3.67 -0.61
CA GLN A 16 17.43 2.36 0.04
C GLN A 16 16.72 1.29 -0.81
N PRO A 17 17.16 0.02 -0.75
CA PRO A 17 16.43 -1.08 -1.37
C PRO A 17 15.01 -1.24 -0.83
N VAL A 18 14.11 -1.71 -1.67
CA VAL A 18 12.74 -2.05 -1.26
C VAL A 18 12.78 -3.34 -0.44
N THR A 19 12.28 -3.29 0.81
CA THR A 19 12.28 -4.44 1.72
C THR A 19 10.95 -4.66 2.43
N ALA A 20 9.96 -3.79 2.23
CA ALA A 20 8.66 -3.89 2.90
C ALA A 20 7.52 -3.37 2.02
N ILE A 21 6.30 -3.79 2.34
CA ILE A 21 5.05 -3.22 1.82
C ILE A 21 4.26 -2.66 3.00
N VAL A 22 3.76 -1.43 2.86
CA VAL A 22 2.86 -0.80 3.83
C VAL A 22 1.46 -0.71 3.22
N LEU A 23 0.50 -1.35 3.88
CA LEU A 23 -0.91 -1.31 3.50
C LEU A 23 -1.59 -0.10 4.12
N HIS A 24 -2.43 0.56 3.32
CA HIS A 24 -3.18 1.76 3.68
C HIS A 24 -4.66 1.63 3.36
N ALA A 25 -5.47 2.50 3.97
CA ALA A 25 -6.76 2.93 3.45
C ALA A 25 -6.69 4.44 3.17
N ASP A 26 -7.27 4.86 2.05
CA ASP A 26 -7.20 6.25 1.59
C ASP A 26 -8.18 7.21 2.29
N ALA A 27 -8.97 6.69 3.22
CA ALA A 27 -10.00 7.43 3.96
C ALA A 27 -11.02 8.14 3.03
N SER A 28 -11.26 7.59 1.85
CA SER A 28 -12.15 8.15 0.83
C SER A 28 -13.27 7.18 0.47
N ALA A 29 -14.48 7.74 0.21
CA ALA A 29 -15.60 6.98 -0.30
C ALA A 29 -15.55 6.76 -1.82
N LYS A 30 -14.72 7.52 -2.54
CA LYS A 30 -14.70 7.54 -4.02
C LYS A 30 -13.26 7.52 -4.53
N ILE A 31 -12.98 6.57 -5.42
CA ILE A 31 -11.64 6.43 -6.03
C ILE A 31 -11.21 7.69 -6.79
N GLU A 32 -12.16 8.38 -7.47
CA GLU A 32 -11.88 9.60 -8.22
C GLU A 32 -11.36 10.72 -7.31
N ALA A 33 -11.92 10.85 -6.10
CA ALA A 33 -11.46 11.83 -5.12
C ALA A 33 -10.02 11.52 -4.68
N THR A 34 -9.72 10.26 -4.40
CA THR A 34 -8.36 9.81 -4.07
C THR A 34 -7.39 10.11 -5.21
N LEU A 35 -7.71 9.71 -6.45
CA LEU A 35 -6.82 9.94 -7.58
C LEU A 35 -6.60 11.42 -7.88
N ASN A 36 -7.63 12.25 -7.73
CA ASN A 36 -7.51 13.70 -7.88
C ASN A 36 -6.62 14.31 -6.80
N TRP A 37 -6.78 13.88 -5.54
CA TRP A 37 -5.92 14.31 -4.44
C TRP A 37 -4.46 13.94 -4.65
N LEU A 38 -4.19 12.73 -5.13
CA LEU A 38 -2.82 12.28 -5.41
C LEU A 38 -2.14 13.00 -6.58
N ARG A 39 -2.93 13.61 -7.48
CA ARG A 39 -2.45 14.45 -8.60
C ARG A 39 -2.23 15.91 -8.20
N ASP A 40 -2.91 16.37 -7.15
CA ASP A 40 -2.85 17.76 -6.70
C ASP A 40 -1.46 18.10 -6.14
N PRO A 41 -0.74 19.07 -6.70
CA PRO A 41 0.57 19.49 -6.19
C PRO A 41 0.55 19.93 -4.72
N ALA A 42 -0.60 20.37 -4.19
CA ALA A 42 -0.74 20.79 -2.81
C ALA A 42 -0.84 19.62 -1.82
N SER A 43 -1.17 18.39 -2.27
CA SER A 43 -1.43 17.25 -1.37
C SER A 43 -0.19 16.76 -0.63
N LYS A 44 0.97 16.78 -1.28
CA LYS A 44 2.26 16.31 -0.75
C LYS A 44 2.26 14.85 -0.26
N VAL A 45 1.30 14.06 -0.74
CA VAL A 45 1.16 12.64 -0.43
C VAL A 45 1.06 11.82 -1.70
N SER A 46 1.49 10.56 -1.64
CA SER A 46 1.34 9.62 -2.74
C SER A 46 1.42 8.19 -2.24
N TYR A 47 0.82 7.28 -3.01
CA TYR A 47 1.01 5.83 -2.89
C TYR A 47 1.71 5.31 -4.15
N HIS A 48 2.21 4.08 -4.12
CA HIS A 48 2.68 3.42 -5.34
C HIS A 48 1.49 2.82 -6.11
N VAL A 49 0.57 2.21 -5.37
CA VAL A 49 -0.61 1.56 -5.92
C VAL A 49 -1.85 1.92 -5.11
N VAL A 50 -2.96 2.14 -5.81
CA VAL A 50 -4.29 2.24 -5.19
C VAL A 50 -5.18 1.16 -5.80
N VAL A 51 -5.90 0.41 -4.96
CA VAL A 51 -6.86 -0.61 -5.35
C VAL A 51 -8.25 -0.14 -5.01
N SER A 52 -9.10 0.04 -6.02
CA SER A 52 -10.49 0.47 -5.82
C SER A 52 -11.35 -0.63 -5.20
N ARG A 53 -12.52 -0.27 -4.70
CA ARG A 53 -13.50 -1.23 -4.16
C ARG A 53 -13.99 -2.27 -5.19
N THR A 54 -13.90 -1.96 -6.48
CA THR A 54 -14.23 -2.88 -7.58
C THR A 54 -13.06 -3.78 -7.98
N GLY A 55 -11.91 -3.67 -7.31
CA GLY A 55 -10.69 -4.42 -7.62
C GLY A 55 -9.85 -3.82 -8.75
N ALA A 56 -10.22 -2.65 -9.31
CA ALA A 56 -9.39 -1.97 -10.29
C ALA A 56 -8.10 -1.45 -9.61
N VAL A 57 -6.96 -1.65 -10.29
CA VAL A 57 -5.62 -1.32 -9.78
C VAL A 57 -5.08 -0.11 -10.53
N PHE A 58 -4.70 0.92 -9.78
CA PHE A 58 -4.12 2.16 -10.29
C PHE A 58 -2.66 2.27 -9.88
N SER A 59 -1.77 2.37 -10.86
CA SER A 59 -0.36 2.69 -10.64
C SER A 59 -0.22 4.21 -10.51
N VAL A 60 0.34 4.67 -9.40
CA VAL A 60 0.43 6.10 -9.07
C VAL A 60 1.87 6.60 -9.07
N VAL A 61 2.77 5.91 -8.37
CA VAL A 61 4.22 6.14 -8.38
C VAL A 61 4.91 4.83 -8.73
N HIS A 62 5.95 4.89 -9.57
CA HIS A 62 6.71 3.70 -9.92
C HIS A 62 7.39 3.11 -8.66
N PRO A 63 7.36 1.79 -8.42
CA PRO A 63 7.92 1.20 -7.20
C PRO A 63 9.42 1.42 -7.00
N ASP A 64 10.18 1.64 -8.07
CA ASP A 64 11.61 2.00 -7.99
C ASP A 64 11.85 3.43 -7.52
N GLU A 65 10.78 4.23 -7.38
CA GLU A 65 10.83 5.55 -6.81
C GLU A 65 10.22 5.54 -5.40
N LYS A 66 10.60 6.51 -4.59
CA LYS A 66 10.04 6.74 -3.27
C LYS A 66 8.72 7.50 -3.39
N ALA A 67 7.61 6.94 -2.90
CA ALA A 67 6.35 7.66 -2.67
C ALA A 67 6.28 8.20 -1.23
N TYR A 68 5.39 9.17 -0.99
CA TYR A 68 5.22 9.82 0.31
C TYR A 68 3.93 9.33 0.98
N HIS A 69 3.96 8.10 1.55
CA HIS A 69 2.77 7.41 2.08
C HIS A 69 2.77 7.17 3.59
N ALA A 70 3.95 7.03 4.22
CA ALA A 70 4.03 6.59 5.61
C ALA A 70 4.30 7.73 6.61
N GLY A 71 4.79 8.91 6.13
CA GLY A 71 5.15 10.03 6.99
C GLY A 71 6.21 9.63 8.03
N GLU A 72 6.07 10.14 9.26
CA GLU A 72 6.90 9.69 10.37
C GLU A 72 6.56 8.24 10.71
N SER A 73 7.54 7.37 10.57
CA SER A 73 7.31 5.93 10.63
C SER A 73 8.60 5.18 10.92
N GLU A 74 8.44 3.98 11.52
CA GLU A 74 9.54 3.11 11.87
C GLU A 74 9.12 1.64 11.69
N LEU A 75 10.03 0.81 11.20
CA LEU A 75 9.86 -0.63 11.10
C LEU A 75 11.18 -1.31 11.48
N ASP A 76 11.14 -2.18 12.50
CA ASP A 76 12.29 -2.91 13.01
C ASP A 76 13.48 -1.98 13.39
N GLY A 77 13.19 -0.83 13.99
CA GLY A 77 14.19 0.17 14.39
C GLY A 77 14.69 1.07 13.26
N VAL A 78 14.23 0.87 12.02
CA VAL A 78 14.58 1.71 10.87
C VAL A 78 13.50 2.75 10.62
N LYS A 79 13.87 4.04 10.72
CA LYS A 79 12.96 5.17 10.52
C LYS A 79 12.71 5.48 9.05
N TYR A 80 11.64 6.24 8.79
CA TYR A 80 11.27 6.76 7.47
C TYR A 80 10.96 5.65 6.45
N CYS A 81 9.92 4.86 6.73
CA CYS A 81 9.50 3.72 5.90
C CYS A 81 9.31 4.06 4.41
N ASN A 82 9.02 5.31 4.05
CA ASN A 82 8.97 5.74 2.65
C ASN A 82 10.24 5.39 1.86
N ALA A 83 11.41 5.36 2.51
CA ALA A 83 12.69 5.13 1.84
C ALA A 83 12.85 3.69 1.34
N PHE A 84 12.27 2.71 2.05
CA PHE A 84 12.51 1.29 1.81
C PHE A 84 11.21 0.47 1.65
N SER A 85 10.04 1.11 1.57
CA SER A 85 8.77 0.41 1.42
C SER A 85 7.97 0.84 0.19
N ILE A 86 7.02 0.00 -0.19
CA ILE A 86 6.00 0.26 -1.22
C ILE A 86 4.66 0.47 -0.52
N GLY A 87 4.03 1.63 -0.72
CA GLY A 87 2.69 1.92 -0.20
C GLY A 87 1.62 1.38 -1.16
N VAL A 88 0.77 0.50 -0.66
CA VAL A 88 -0.40 -0.04 -1.35
C VAL A 88 -1.65 0.38 -0.59
N SER A 89 -2.49 1.20 -1.20
CA SER A 89 -3.73 1.68 -0.60
C SER A 89 -4.94 0.96 -1.14
N LEU A 90 -5.86 0.57 -0.25
CA LEU A 90 -7.18 0.05 -0.58
C LEU A 90 -8.21 1.16 -0.34
N SER A 91 -8.99 1.52 -1.36
CA SER A 91 -10.04 2.54 -1.20
C SER A 91 -11.08 2.09 -0.18
N ASN A 92 -11.13 2.82 0.94
CA ASN A 92 -12.01 2.55 2.08
C ASN A 92 -12.09 3.81 2.94
N THR A 93 -13.26 4.10 3.52
CA THR A 93 -13.48 5.26 4.40
C THR A 93 -12.68 5.21 5.71
N ASN A 94 -12.09 4.08 6.01
CA ASN A 94 -11.29 3.82 7.22
C ASN A 94 -12.05 4.07 8.54
N THR A 95 -13.37 3.89 8.52
CA THR A 95 -14.23 4.05 9.73
C THR A 95 -14.32 2.78 10.57
N GLY A 96 -13.80 1.66 10.07
CA GLY A 96 -13.99 0.32 10.65
C GLY A 96 -15.38 -0.29 10.42
N LYS A 97 -16.32 0.48 9.82
CA LYS A 97 -17.70 0.03 9.52
C LYS A 97 -17.85 -0.43 8.07
N GLU A 98 -17.00 0.04 7.18
CA GLU A 98 -17.01 -0.31 5.77
C GLU A 98 -16.17 -1.56 5.52
N PRO A 99 -16.76 -2.68 5.04
CA PRO A 99 -15.98 -3.87 4.75
C PRO A 99 -15.12 -3.69 3.51
N TYR A 100 -14.00 -4.41 3.45
CA TYR A 100 -13.19 -4.54 2.24
C TYR A 100 -13.82 -5.62 1.34
N PRO A 101 -14.32 -5.29 0.14
CA PRO A 101 -14.86 -6.28 -0.78
C PRO A 101 -13.85 -7.37 -1.14
N SER A 102 -14.30 -8.61 -1.27
CA SER A 102 -13.42 -9.73 -1.61
C SER A 102 -12.64 -9.53 -2.91
N ILE A 103 -13.27 -8.92 -3.91
CA ILE A 103 -12.60 -8.58 -5.19
C ILE A 103 -11.47 -7.55 -4.99
N GLN A 104 -11.65 -6.57 -4.12
CA GLN A 104 -10.62 -5.59 -3.76
C GLN A 104 -9.44 -6.27 -3.06
N VAL A 105 -9.74 -7.09 -2.06
CA VAL A 105 -8.72 -7.84 -1.30
C VAL A 105 -7.95 -8.77 -2.24
N ALA A 106 -8.63 -9.51 -3.10
CA ALA A 106 -7.99 -10.41 -4.08
C ALA A 106 -7.04 -9.65 -5.02
N SER A 107 -7.45 -8.48 -5.51
CA SER A 107 -6.58 -7.63 -6.35
C SER A 107 -5.38 -7.11 -5.58
N ALA A 108 -5.55 -6.67 -4.33
CA ALA A 108 -4.46 -6.21 -3.48
C ALA A 108 -3.48 -7.35 -3.15
N VAL A 109 -3.98 -8.54 -2.86
CA VAL A 109 -3.15 -9.75 -2.66
C VAL A 109 -2.32 -10.04 -3.91
N ARG A 110 -2.92 -9.98 -5.10
CA ARG A 110 -2.18 -10.20 -6.35
C ARG A 110 -1.11 -9.14 -6.59
N VAL A 111 -1.37 -7.86 -6.30
CA VAL A 111 -0.38 -6.79 -6.35
C VAL A 111 0.77 -7.08 -5.39
N CYS A 112 0.47 -7.39 -4.13
CA CYS A 112 1.50 -7.69 -3.12
C CYS A 112 2.31 -8.94 -3.46
N GLU A 113 1.68 -9.99 -4.00
CA GLU A 113 2.39 -11.19 -4.48
C GLU A 113 3.41 -10.84 -5.56
N LEU A 114 3.02 -10.04 -6.57
CA LEU A 114 3.93 -9.61 -7.65
C LEU A 114 5.09 -8.77 -7.11
N LEU A 115 4.82 -7.86 -6.16
CA LEU A 115 5.85 -7.04 -5.51
C LEU A 115 6.80 -7.90 -4.66
N CYS A 116 6.25 -8.84 -3.89
CA CYS A 116 7.07 -9.78 -3.10
C CYS A 116 8.00 -10.62 -3.98
N ARG A 117 7.51 -11.12 -5.12
CA ARG A 117 8.34 -11.87 -6.08
C ARG A 117 9.42 -11.00 -6.69
N HIS A 118 9.08 -9.78 -7.10
CA HIS A 118 10.01 -8.89 -7.81
C HIS A 118 11.13 -8.37 -6.91
N TYR A 119 10.79 -7.95 -5.68
CA TYR A 119 11.75 -7.33 -4.76
C TYR A 119 12.29 -8.29 -3.68
N GLY A 120 11.85 -9.54 -3.66
CA GLY A 120 12.25 -10.51 -2.63
C GLY A 120 11.72 -10.17 -1.24
N ILE A 121 10.55 -9.49 -1.14
CA ILE A 121 9.98 -9.05 0.14
C ILE A 121 9.38 -10.25 0.88
N PRO A 122 9.82 -10.56 2.10
CA PRO A 122 9.17 -11.58 2.93
C PRO A 122 7.73 -11.19 3.27
N VAL A 123 6.80 -12.15 3.27
CA VAL A 123 5.38 -11.88 3.59
C VAL A 123 5.21 -11.24 4.97
N ALA A 124 6.07 -11.58 5.94
CA ALA A 124 6.07 -10.97 7.27
C ALA A 124 6.33 -9.44 7.24
N ARG A 125 6.94 -8.92 6.18
CA ARG A 125 7.19 -7.49 5.99
C ARG A 125 6.11 -6.77 5.17
N ILE A 126 4.96 -7.40 4.97
CA ILE A 126 3.72 -6.73 4.60
C ILE A 126 3.09 -6.26 5.92
N VAL A 127 3.10 -4.96 6.16
CA VAL A 127 2.67 -4.33 7.41
C VAL A 127 1.58 -3.30 7.14
N THR A 128 0.93 -2.79 8.19
CA THR A 128 -0.07 -1.71 8.07
C THR A 128 0.55 -0.36 8.41
N HIS A 129 -0.07 0.72 7.94
CA HIS A 129 0.31 2.07 8.33
C HIS A 129 0.18 2.28 9.85
N ALA A 130 -0.88 1.71 10.44
CA ALA A 130 -1.07 1.74 11.89
C ALA A 130 0.12 1.13 12.68
N GLN A 131 0.75 0.07 12.14
CA GLN A 131 1.88 -0.59 12.79
C GLN A 131 3.18 0.19 12.68
N VAL A 132 3.39 0.94 11.60
CA VAL A 132 4.66 1.64 11.35
C VAL A 132 4.63 3.11 11.73
N ALA A 133 3.44 3.71 11.92
CA ALA A 133 3.31 5.13 12.24
C ALA A 133 3.92 5.47 13.59
N THR A 134 4.69 6.56 13.66
CA THR A 134 5.24 7.10 14.90
C THR A 134 4.69 8.50 15.18
N PRO A 135 4.31 8.81 16.44
CA PRO A 135 4.20 7.87 17.56
C PRO A 135 3.11 6.82 17.34
N PRO A 136 3.14 5.70 18.07
CA PRO A 136 2.07 4.69 18.02
C PRO A 136 0.67 5.30 18.20
N GLY A 137 -0.30 4.85 17.40
CA GLY A 137 -1.67 5.38 17.42
C GLY A 137 -1.89 6.64 16.56
N ARG A 138 -0.86 7.23 15.97
CA ARG A 138 -1.00 8.38 15.05
C ARG A 138 -1.82 8.04 13.81
N LYS A 139 -1.81 6.78 13.39
CA LYS A 139 -2.57 6.26 12.26
C LYS A 139 -3.32 4.99 12.64
N THR A 140 -4.46 4.77 12.00
CA THR A 140 -5.34 3.61 12.26
C THR A 140 -5.54 2.75 11.01
N ASP A 141 -5.09 3.22 9.86
CA ASP A 141 -5.35 2.58 8.57
C ASP A 141 -4.42 1.37 8.30
N PRO A 142 -4.90 0.38 7.61
CA PRO A 142 -6.28 0.13 7.14
C PRO A 142 -7.15 -0.52 8.23
N LEU A 143 -8.05 0.25 8.84
CA LEU A 143 -8.91 -0.23 9.92
C LEU A 143 -9.89 -1.28 9.41
N GLY A 144 -9.98 -2.42 10.11
CA GLY A 144 -10.88 -3.53 9.76
C GLY A 144 -10.34 -4.49 8.69
N LEU A 145 -9.13 -4.28 8.17
CA LEU A 145 -8.47 -5.28 7.34
C LEU A 145 -7.84 -6.38 8.22
N ASP A 146 -8.19 -7.63 7.95
CA ASP A 146 -7.53 -8.78 8.58
C ASP A 146 -6.14 -9.00 7.94
N LEU A 147 -5.10 -8.49 8.60
CA LEU A 147 -3.73 -8.57 8.10
C LEU A 147 -3.21 -10.01 8.04
N ASP A 148 -3.56 -10.85 9.00
CA ASP A 148 -3.07 -12.23 9.06
C ASP A 148 -3.70 -13.07 7.94
N ALA A 149 -5.00 -12.93 7.72
CA ALA A 149 -5.68 -13.53 6.57
C ALA A 149 -5.12 -13.01 5.23
N PHE A 150 -4.82 -11.71 5.14
CA PHE A 150 -4.21 -11.09 3.96
C PHE A 150 -2.82 -11.68 3.67
N ARG A 151 -1.94 -11.72 4.67
CA ARG A 151 -0.60 -12.33 4.56
C ARG A 151 -0.66 -13.79 4.16
N ALA A 152 -1.58 -14.57 4.78
CA ALA A 152 -1.78 -15.97 4.44
C ALA A 152 -2.21 -16.14 2.98
N ALA A 153 -3.07 -15.26 2.45
CA ALA A 153 -3.48 -15.27 1.04
C ALA A 153 -2.30 -14.97 0.09
N VAL A 154 -1.46 -13.98 0.42
CA VAL A 154 -0.23 -13.68 -0.34
C VAL A 154 0.73 -14.87 -0.32
N ALA A 155 0.94 -15.51 0.84
CA ALA A 155 1.82 -16.66 0.97
C ALA A 155 1.34 -17.85 0.11
N ARG A 156 0.03 -18.15 0.11
CA ARG A 156 -0.56 -19.18 -0.76
C ARG A 156 -0.33 -18.87 -2.24
N SER A 157 -0.51 -17.63 -2.64
CA SER A 157 -0.31 -17.20 -4.03
C SER A 157 1.15 -17.33 -4.47
N LEU A 158 2.09 -17.04 -3.57
CA LEU A 158 3.54 -17.18 -3.82
C LEU A 158 3.97 -18.64 -4.04
N THR A 159 3.33 -19.58 -3.36
CA THR A 159 3.64 -21.03 -3.49
C THR A 159 2.98 -21.71 -4.69
N GLY A 160 2.16 -20.97 -5.47
CA GLY A 160 1.42 -21.54 -6.61
C GLY A 160 0.32 -22.52 -6.21
N LYS A 161 -0.01 -22.63 -4.94
CA LYS A 161 -1.14 -23.43 -4.46
C LYS A 161 -2.41 -22.57 -4.56
N VAL A 162 -3.00 -22.51 -5.75
CA VAL A 162 -4.39 -22.09 -5.90
C VAL A 162 -5.26 -23.18 -5.31
N ALA A 163 -6.06 -22.83 -4.30
CA ALA A 163 -7.08 -23.73 -3.74
C ALA A 163 -8.23 -23.87 -4.72
#